data_05e549f4ee8f96526dbf24681e1c6225
#
_entry.id   05e549f4ee8f96526dbf24681e1c6225
#
_cell.length_a   1.000
_cell.length_b   1.000
_cell.length_c   1.000
_cell.angle_alpha   90.00
_cell.angle_beta   90.00
_cell.angle_gamma   90.00
#
_symmetry.space_group_name_H-M   'P 1'
#
loop_
_entity.id
_entity.type
_entity.pdbx_description
1 polymer ?
#
loop_
_entity_poly.entity_id
_entity_poly.type
_entity_poly.pdbx_seq_one_letter_code
_entity_poly.pdbx_strand_id
1 'polypeptide(L)'
;MKRFVAVGCIIALLISFSAQARKATIEPVVGDPFLEPVKIRCTCYCEHSKTATGKKTRYGIVAGPKEWLGYTAELNAINEDGSVGELIGLFEFLDTGAGMDTDGDGKGDSIKNGQSIDVWVNSLSDAYAWRDKYGDYVYIKIFKTKG
;
A
#
# COMPACT_ATOMS: atom_id res chain seq x y z
N MET A 1 -13.42 61.05 -34.96
CA MET A 1 -13.82 60.02 -34.06
C MET A 1 -12.72 58.92 -33.99
N LYS A 2 -11.92 58.93 -32.97
CA LYS A 2 -10.86 57.89 -32.75
C LYS A 2 -11.41 56.80 -31.78
N ARG A 3 -11.58 55.61 -32.32
CA ARG A 3 -11.98 54.45 -31.49
C ARG A 3 -10.74 53.85 -30.82
N PHE A 4 -10.66 53.91 -29.50
CA PHE A 4 -9.68 53.20 -28.73
C PHE A 4 -10.17 51.76 -28.57
N VAL A 5 -9.38 50.80 -29.07
CA VAL A 5 -9.56 49.37 -28.80
C VAL A 5 -8.72 49.06 -27.57
N ALA A 6 -9.37 48.76 -26.48
CA ALA A 6 -8.71 48.26 -25.27
C ALA A 6 -8.38 46.77 -25.47
N VAL A 7 -7.08 46.46 -25.55
CA VAL A 7 -6.58 45.09 -25.52
C VAL A 7 -6.52 44.64 -24.06
N GLY A 8 -7.48 43.83 -23.65
CA GLY A 8 -7.46 43.21 -22.33
C GLY A 8 -6.44 42.07 -22.29
N CYS A 9 -5.36 42.26 -21.57
CA CYS A 9 -4.43 41.19 -21.23
C CYS A 9 -5.10 40.26 -20.23
N ILE A 10 -5.50 39.08 -20.67
CA ILE A 10 -5.91 37.99 -19.77
C ILE A 10 -4.63 37.30 -19.28
N ILE A 11 -4.22 37.59 -18.06
CA ILE A 11 -3.15 36.87 -17.39
C ILE A 11 -3.77 35.56 -16.89
N ALA A 12 -3.55 34.48 -17.64
CA ALA A 12 -3.88 33.12 -17.16
C ALA A 12 -2.92 32.75 -16.05
N LEU A 13 -3.41 32.81 -14.81
CA LEU A 13 -2.69 32.33 -13.64
C LEU A 13 -2.68 30.81 -13.69
N LEU A 14 -1.59 30.23 -14.20
CA LEU A 14 -1.33 28.79 -14.11
C LEU A 14 -1.02 28.44 -12.65
N ILE A 15 -2.05 28.05 -11.90
CA ILE A 15 -1.86 27.47 -10.60
C ILE A 15 -1.35 26.04 -10.82
N SER A 16 -0.04 25.87 -10.71
CA SER A 16 0.58 24.56 -10.67
C SER A 16 0.17 23.89 -9.36
N PHE A 17 -0.85 23.05 -9.40
CA PHE A 17 -1.10 22.08 -8.33
C PHE A 17 -0.01 21.03 -8.40
N SER A 18 1.08 21.25 -7.67
CA SER A 18 1.98 20.15 -7.33
C SER A 18 1.23 19.27 -6.35
N ALA A 19 0.64 18.20 -6.85
CA ALA A 19 0.14 17.12 -6.02
C ALA A 19 1.35 16.47 -5.34
N GLN A 20 1.79 17.03 -4.21
CA GLN A 20 2.65 16.31 -3.30
C GLN A 20 1.84 15.11 -2.83
N ALA A 21 2.20 13.93 -3.34
CA ALA A 21 1.72 12.68 -2.79
C ALA A 21 2.12 12.68 -1.32
N ARG A 22 1.16 12.98 -0.44
CA ARG A 22 1.35 12.83 1.01
C ARG A 22 1.69 11.37 1.21
N LYS A 23 2.88 11.07 1.71
CA LYS A 23 3.23 9.76 2.24
C LYS A 23 2.14 9.42 3.25
N ALA A 24 1.22 8.55 2.87
CA ALA A 24 0.26 8.01 3.81
C ALA A 24 1.03 7.01 4.68
N THR A 25 1.70 7.52 5.69
CA THR A 25 2.27 6.69 6.74
C THR A 25 1.08 6.17 7.53
N ILE A 26 0.72 4.91 7.32
CA ILE A 26 -0.27 4.26 8.17
C ILE A 26 0.46 3.99 9.48
N GLU A 27 0.14 4.78 10.51
CA GLU A 27 0.64 4.50 11.85
C GLU A 27 -0.20 3.40 12.48
N PRO A 28 0.41 2.32 12.99
CA PRO A 28 -0.33 1.29 13.69
C PRO A 28 -0.88 1.87 15.00
N VAL A 29 -2.19 1.84 15.17
CA VAL A 29 -2.84 2.31 16.40
C VAL A 29 -2.79 1.22 17.45
N VAL A 30 -2.13 1.51 18.56
CA VAL A 30 -2.08 0.62 19.73
C VAL A 30 -3.38 0.81 20.52
N GLY A 31 -4.24 -0.20 20.53
CA GLY A 31 -5.38 -0.28 21.45
C GLY A 31 -6.77 -0.13 20.84
N ASP A 32 -6.92 0.38 19.64
CA ASP A 32 -8.20 0.40 18.94
C ASP A 32 -8.13 -0.50 17.69
N PRO A 33 -9.06 -1.48 17.53
CA PRO A 33 -8.95 -2.47 16.46
C PRO A 33 -9.28 -1.96 15.06
N PHE A 34 -9.63 -0.68 14.87
CA PHE A 34 -10.11 -0.21 13.58
C PHE A 34 -9.49 1.11 13.14
N LEU A 35 -8.41 0.98 12.37
CA LEU A 35 -8.11 2.00 11.40
C LEU A 35 -9.15 1.92 10.27
N GLU A 36 -9.59 3.08 9.77
CA GLU A 36 -10.37 3.13 8.54
C GLU A 36 -9.59 2.40 7.42
N PRO A 37 -10.27 1.67 6.52
CA PRO A 37 -9.61 0.98 5.43
C PRO A 37 -8.81 1.95 4.57
N VAL A 38 -7.55 1.66 4.35
CA VAL A 38 -6.65 2.47 3.51
C VAL A 38 -6.27 1.68 2.27
N LYS A 39 -6.34 2.31 1.10
CA LYS A 39 -5.88 1.72 -0.14
C LYS A 39 -4.36 1.68 -0.16
N ILE A 40 -3.79 0.48 -0.34
CA ILE A 40 -2.35 0.26 -0.38
C ILE A 40 -1.97 -0.60 -1.58
N ARG A 41 -0.78 -0.41 -2.13
CA ARG A 41 -0.24 -1.30 -3.13
C ARG A 41 0.10 -2.65 -2.51
N CYS A 42 -0.29 -3.73 -3.17
CA CYS A 42 -0.07 -5.10 -2.71
C CYS A 42 0.61 -5.91 -3.80
N THR A 43 1.80 -6.39 -3.51
CA THR A 43 2.54 -7.34 -4.34
C THR A 43 2.62 -8.71 -3.67
N CYS A 44 3.20 -9.69 -4.33
CA CYS A 44 3.37 -11.03 -3.80
C CYS A 44 4.82 -11.49 -3.92
N TYR A 45 5.28 -12.23 -2.92
CA TYR A 45 6.55 -12.95 -2.96
C TYR A 45 6.36 -14.42 -2.64
N CYS A 46 7.25 -15.28 -3.14
CA CYS A 46 7.13 -16.74 -3.01
C CYS A 46 8.44 -17.41 -2.54
N GLU A 47 9.29 -16.69 -1.83
CA GLU A 47 10.52 -17.26 -1.28
C GLU A 47 10.21 -18.20 -0.12
N HIS A 48 10.75 -19.42 -0.18
CA HIS A 48 10.63 -20.43 0.87
C HIS A 48 11.81 -20.33 1.84
N SER A 49 11.71 -19.42 2.79
CA SER A 49 12.79 -19.08 3.72
C SER A 49 12.25 -18.80 5.13
N LYS A 50 13.05 -18.19 5.96
CA LYS A 50 12.62 -17.61 7.23
C LYS A 50 12.30 -16.14 7.05
N THR A 51 11.22 -15.70 7.66
CA THR A 51 10.85 -14.29 7.74
C THR A 51 11.79 -13.49 8.63
N ALA A 52 11.67 -12.18 8.63
CA ALA A 52 12.42 -11.29 9.52
C ALA A 52 12.24 -11.61 11.02
N THR A 53 11.10 -12.21 11.40
CA THR A 53 10.85 -12.68 12.76
C THR A 53 11.34 -14.10 13.04
N GLY A 54 12.01 -14.75 12.06
CA GLY A 54 12.54 -16.11 12.17
C GLY A 54 11.51 -17.23 11.97
N LYS A 55 10.27 -16.90 11.63
CA LYS A 55 9.21 -17.86 11.31
C LYS A 55 9.40 -18.41 9.90
N LYS A 56 9.03 -19.66 9.67
CA LYS A 56 8.98 -20.21 8.31
C LYS A 56 7.88 -19.54 7.50
N THR A 57 8.16 -19.20 6.24
CA THR A 57 7.16 -18.63 5.33
C THR A 57 5.99 -19.58 5.11
N ARG A 58 4.77 -19.05 5.12
CA ARG A 58 3.51 -19.76 4.92
C ARG A 58 2.43 -18.78 4.48
N TYR A 59 1.30 -19.29 3.97
CA TYR A 59 0.13 -18.46 3.72
C TYR A 59 -0.34 -17.73 4.99
N GLY A 60 -0.82 -16.52 4.82
CA GLY A 60 -1.22 -15.65 5.94
C GLY A 60 -0.09 -14.77 6.48
N ILE A 61 1.08 -14.75 5.82
CA ILE A 61 2.18 -13.84 6.15
C ILE A 61 2.21 -12.69 5.15
N VAL A 62 2.49 -11.50 5.65
CA VAL A 62 2.70 -10.30 4.88
C VAL A 62 3.97 -9.58 5.34
N ALA A 63 4.73 -9.06 4.38
CA ALA A 63 5.86 -8.18 4.63
C ALA A 63 5.41 -6.72 4.63
N GLY A 64 5.91 -5.96 5.57
CA GLY A 64 5.64 -4.54 5.73
C GLY A 64 6.78 -3.80 6.41
N PRO A 65 6.58 -2.55 6.83
CA PRO A 65 7.55 -1.81 7.64
C PRO A 65 7.90 -2.58 8.91
N LYS A 66 9.11 -2.40 9.39
CA LYS A 66 9.59 -3.05 10.62
C LYS A 66 8.70 -2.73 11.84
N GLU A 67 8.11 -1.54 11.86
CA GLU A 67 7.23 -1.05 12.93
C GLU A 67 5.90 -1.82 12.99
N TRP A 68 5.51 -2.49 11.90
CA TRP A 68 4.27 -3.27 11.83
C TRP A 68 4.46 -4.74 12.23
N LEU A 69 5.68 -5.19 12.48
CA LEU A 69 5.94 -6.57 12.90
C LEU A 69 5.14 -6.91 14.17
N GLY A 70 4.43 -8.05 14.13
CA GLY A 70 3.55 -8.50 15.21
C GLY A 70 2.13 -7.94 15.16
N TYR A 71 1.80 -7.09 14.18
CA TYR A 71 0.43 -6.65 13.92
C TYR A 71 -0.26 -7.58 12.92
N THR A 72 -1.58 -7.49 12.87
CA THR A 72 -2.42 -8.19 11.89
C THR A 72 -2.94 -7.21 10.86
N ALA A 73 -2.91 -7.61 9.59
CA ALA A 73 -3.52 -6.92 8.48
C ALA A 73 -4.84 -7.62 8.12
N GLU A 74 -5.95 -6.89 8.09
CA GLU A 74 -7.17 -7.29 7.39
C GLU A 74 -7.09 -6.74 5.97
N LEU A 75 -7.12 -7.63 4.98
CA LEU A 75 -7.07 -7.25 3.57
C LEU A 75 -8.43 -7.46 2.92
N ASN A 76 -8.89 -6.43 2.21
CA ASN A 76 -10.13 -6.45 1.44
C ASN A 76 -9.85 -6.14 -0.03
N ALA A 77 -10.58 -6.79 -0.92
CA ALA A 77 -10.59 -6.46 -2.35
C ALA A 77 -11.13 -5.04 -2.58
N ILE A 78 -10.91 -4.52 -3.77
CA ILE A 78 -11.49 -3.25 -4.21
C ILE A 78 -12.59 -3.57 -5.21
N ASN A 79 -13.81 -3.08 -4.96
CA ASN A 79 -14.92 -3.21 -5.90
C ASN A 79 -14.68 -2.34 -7.15
N GLU A 80 -15.42 -2.60 -8.23
CA GLU A 80 -15.34 -1.83 -9.48
C GLU A 80 -15.62 -0.34 -9.29
N ASP A 81 -16.46 0.03 -8.32
CA ASP A 81 -16.78 1.42 -7.97
C ASP A 81 -15.71 2.07 -7.05
N GLY A 82 -14.64 1.33 -6.70
CA GLY A 82 -13.57 1.79 -5.83
C GLY A 82 -13.86 1.64 -4.33
N SER A 83 -15.02 1.14 -3.94
CA SER A 83 -15.34 0.90 -2.53
C SER A 83 -14.63 -0.33 -1.97
N VAL A 84 -14.64 -0.49 -0.64
CA VAL A 84 -14.12 -1.67 0.05
C VAL A 84 -14.96 -2.87 -0.34
N GLY A 85 -14.32 -3.90 -0.87
CA GLY A 85 -14.94 -5.14 -1.33
C GLY A 85 -14.86 -6.27 -0.30
N GLU A 86 -14.92 -7.51 -0.83
CA GLU A 86 -14.89 -8.72 0.00
C GLU A 86 -13.61 -8.84 0.82
N LEU A 87 -13.73 -9.49 1.98
CA LEU A 87 -12.57 -9.84 2.80
C LEU A 87 -11.72 -10.89 2.05
N ILE A 88 -10.45 -10.55 1.82
CA ILE A 88 -9.46 -11.50 1.29
C ILE A 88 -8.97 -12.41 2.41
N GLY A 89 -8.67 -11.85 3.58
CA GLY A 89 -8.21 -12.59 4.74
C GLY A 89 -7.52 -11.72 5.79
N LEU A 90 -7.09 -12.43 6.85
CA LEU A 90 -6.24 -11.87 7.90
C LEU A 90 -4.82 -12.36 7.70
N PHE A 91 -3.87 -11.44 7.76
CA PHE A 91 -2.44 -11.70 7.53
C PHE A 91 -1.62 -11.16 8.69
N GLU A 92 -0.56 -11.86 9.05
CA GLU A 92 0.35 -11.44 10.12
C GLU A 92 1.57 -10.73 9.52
N PHE A 93 1.92 -9.55 10.02
CA PHE A 93 3.18 -8.91 9.70
C PHE A 93 4.32 -9.63 10.42
N LEU A 94 4.93 -10.60 9.75
CA LEU A 94 6.06 -11.38 10.25
C LEU A 94 7.33 -11.17 9.44
N ASP A 95 7.25 -10.44 8.34
CA ASP A 95 8.36 -10.19 7.44
C ASP A 95 8.51 -8.72 7.08
N THR A 96 9.67 -8.39 6.54
CA THR A 96 10.01 -7.07 6.03
C THR A 96 10.52 -7.20 4.60
N GLY A 97 10.48 -6.11 3.85
CA GLY A 97 10.95 -6.09 2.48
C GLY A 97 11.45 -4.72 2.09
N ALA A 98 12.06 -4.64 0.92
CA ALA A 98 12.48 -3.38 0.32
C ALA A 98 11.36 -2.78 -0.54
N GLY A 99 10.79 -3.59 -1.43
CA GLY A 99 9.78 -3.13 -2.38
C GLY A 99 10.40 -2.40 -3.57
N MET A 100 9.66 -1.45 -4.12
CA MET A 100 10.11 -0.62 -5.24
C MET A 100 10.87 0.60 -4.73
N ASP A 101 11.76 1.12 -5.58
CA ASP A 101 12.42 2.40 -5.39
C ASP A 101 11.38 3.53 -5.59
N THR A 102 11.14 4.33 -4.57
CA THR A 102 10.18 5.44 -4.61
C THR A 102 10.82 6.81 -4.57
N ASP A 103 12.11 6.89 -4.31
CA ASP A 103 12.87 8.15 -4.23
C ASP A 103 13.97 8.29 -5.30
N GLY A 104 14.20 7.24 -6.11
CA GLY A 104 15.13 7.27 -7.24
C GLY A 104 16.60 7.06 -6.87
N ASP A 105 16.87 6.54 -5.67
CA ASP A 105 18.25 6.26 -5.21
C ASP A 105 18.80 4.90 -5.70
N GLY A 106 17.98 4.13 -6.43
CA GLY A 106 18.30 2.80 -6.94
C GLY A 106 18.08 1.67 -5.94
N LYS A 107 17.50 1.94 -4.77
CA LYS A 107 17.18 0.95 -3.75
C LYS A 107 15.67 0.90 -3.48
N GLY A 108 15.15 -0.31 -3.29
CA GLY A 108 13.77 -0.49 -2.93
C GLY A 108 13.48 0.04 -1.51
N ASP A 109 12.38 0.78 -1.36
CA ASP A 109 11.97 1.38 -0.09
C ASP A 109 10.45 1.39 0.15
N SER A 110 9.62 1.09 -0.85
CA SER A 110 8.16 1.21 -0.77
C SER A 110 7.52 0.38 0.34
N ILE A 111 8.05 -0.83 0.63
CA ILE A 111 7.56 -1.65 1.75
C ILE A 111 8.06 -1.07 3.07
N LYS A 112 9.33 -0.68 3.13
CA LYS A 112 9.97 -0.11 4.30
C LYS A 112 9.28 1.15 4.81
N ASN A 113 8.77 1.99 3.90
CA ASN A 113 8.10 3.25 4.21
C ASN A 113 6.55 3.16 4.27
N GLY A 114 5.98 1.95 4.17
CA GLY A 114 4.55 1.72 4.28
C GLY A 114 3.72 2.13 3.07
N GLN A 115 4.33 2.31 1.89
CA GLN A 115 3.62 2.62 0.65
C GLN A 115 3.10 1.36 -0.05
N SER A 116 3.70 0.20 0.24
CA SER A 116 3.27 -1.10 -0.25
C SER A 116 3.46 -2.19 0.79
N ILE A 117 2.76 -3.29 0.57
CA ILE A 117 2.93 -4.54 1.30
C ILE A 117 3.22 -5.67 0.31
N ASP A 118 3.76 -6.77 0.81
CA ASP A 118 4.10 -7.93 -0.01
C ASP A 118 3.57 -9.21 0.66
N VAL A 119 2.56 -9.83 0.04
CA VAL A 119 1.89 -11.01 0.59
C VAL A 119 2.64 -12.26 0.18
N TRP A 120 2.92 -13.15 1.14
CA TRP A 120 3.52 -14.42 0.80
C TRP A 120 2.51 -15.36 0.12
N VAL A 121 2.93 -15.94 -0.99
CA VAL A 121 2.21 -16.99 -1.73
C VAL A 121 3.14 -18.17 -1.97
N ASN A 122 2.57 -19.34 -2.23
CA ASN A 122 3.36 -20.57 -2.31
C ASN A 122 4.21 -20.69 -3.58
N SER A 123 3.79 -20.04 -4.68
CA SER A 123 4.44 -20.13 -5.98
C SER A 123 4.29 -18.86 -6.81
N LEU A 124 5.08 -18.74 -7.87
CA LEU A 124 4.94 -17.67 -8.83
C LEU A 124 3.57 -17.71 -9.55
N SER A 125 3.03 -18.92 -9.80
CA SER A 125 1.69 -19.11 -10.36
C SER A 125 0.62 -18.52 -9.43
N ASP A 126 0.76 -18.70 -8.11
CA ASP A 126 -0.17 -18.13 -7.12
C ASP A 126 -0.05 -16.61 -7.06
N ALA A 127 1.15 -16.06 -7.28
CA ALA A 127 1.35 -14.62 -7.37
C ALA A 127 0.61 -14.01 -8.58
N TYR A 128 0.68 -14.63 -9.73
CA TYR A 128 -0.08 -14.20 -10.90
C TYR A 128 -1.59 -14.35 -10.67
N ALA A 129 -2.05 -15.46 -10.09
CA ALA A 129 -3.46 -15.67 -9.75
C ALA A 129 -3.99 -14.62 -8.75
N TRP A 130 -3.17 -14.24 -7.77
CA TRP A 130 -3.49 -13.14 -6.84
C TRP A 130 -3.71 -11.83 -7.59
N ARG A 131 -2.74 -11.46 -8.44
CA ARG A 131 -2.80 -10.23 -9.21
C ARG A 131 -3.99 -10.18 -10.17
N ASP A 132 -4.28 -11.31 -10.84
CA ASP A 132 -5.42 -11.42 -11.75
C ASP A 132 -6.74 -11.26 -11.00
N LYS A 133 -6.82 -11.77 -9.77
CA LYS A 133 -8.05 -11.74 -8.97
C LYS A 133 -8.24 -10.40 -8.24
N TYR A 134 -7.18 -9.84 -7.65
CA TYR A 134 -7.29 -8.68 -6.74
C TYR A 134 -6.64 -7.41 -7.27
N GLY A 135 -5.87 -7.50 -8.36
CA GLY A 135 -5.13 -6.38 -8.93
C GLY A 135 -3.87 -6.02 -8.14
N ASP A 136 -3.38 -4.81 -8.37
CA ASP A 136 -2.16 -4.28 -7.75
C ASP A 136 -2.42 -3.53 -6.43
N TYR A 137 -3.68 -3.39 -6.01
CA TYR A 137 -4.09 -2.66 -4.82
C TYR A 137 -5.16 -3.41 -4.04
N VAL A 138 -5.12 -3.23 -2.72
CA VAL A 138 -6.12 -3.73 -1.77
C VAL A 138 -6.47 -2.64 -0.77
N TYR A 139 -7.56 -2.82 -0.03
CA TYR A 139 -7.78 -2.07 1.21
C TYR A 139 -7.18 -2.83 2.38
N ILE A 140 -6.52 -2.12 3.28
CA ILE A 140 -5.89 -2.67 4.49
C ILE A 140 -6.38 -1.96 5.74
N LYS A 141 -6.64 -2.75 6.78
CA LYS A 141 -6.72 -2.29 8.17
C LYS A 141 -5.62 -2.99 8.95
N ILE A 142 -4.98 -2.27 9.86
CA ILE A 142 -3.90 -2.81 10.68
C ILE A 142 -4.29 -2.71 12.15
N PHE A 143 -4.19 -3.81 12.88
CA PHE A 143 -4.52 -3.86 14.29
C PHE A 143 -3.62 -4.83 15.04
N LYS A 144 -3.53 -4.65 16.36
CA LYS A 144 -2.79 -5.56 17.21
C LYS A 144 -3.74 -6.64 17.71
N THR A 145 -3.45 -7.90 17.41
CA THR A 145 -4.19 -9.01 18.00
C THR A 145 -3.93 -9.01 19.51
N LYS A 146 -4.99 -8.93 20.31
CA LYS A 146 -4.85 -9.19 21.75
C LYS A 146 -4.47 -10.65 21.91
N GLY A 147 -3.25 -10.90 22.33
CA GLY A 147 -2.79 -12.22 22.76
C GLY A 147 -3.53 -12.68 23.99
#